data_16ac550049c659ce7b66081f36ab07a0
#
_entry.id   16ac550049c659ce7b66081f36ab07a0
#
_cell.length_a   1.000
_cell.length_b   1.000
_cell.length_c   1.000
_cell.angle_alpha   90.00
_cell.angle_beta   90.00
_cell.angle_gamma   90.00
#
_symmetry.space_group_name_H-M   'P 1'
#
loop_
_entity.id
_entity.type
_entity.pdbx_description
1 polymer ?
#
loop_
_entity_poly.entity_id
_entity_poly.type
_entity_poly.pdbx_seq_one_letter_code
_entity_poly.pdbx_strand_id
1 'polypeptide(L)'
;MKNFDHEQLDEIIHSRIRLAIMAVLATVDEAEFTYLREKVNATDGNLSVHLKKLEEAKYVGVKKSFVSRKPISHYKLTAAGRKAFEAYIDSLEHLIKP
;
A
#
# COMPACT_ATOMS: atom_id res chain seq x y z
N MET A 1 -23.26 -23.08 2.01
CA MET A 1 -22.49 -21.85 2.23
C MET A 1 -21.02 -22.12 2.02
N LYS A 2 -20.35 -21.28 1.24
CA LYS A 2 -18.92 -21.45 1.04
C LYS A 2 -18.16 -20.92 2.23
N ASN A 3 -17.17 -21.67 2.69
CA ASN A 3 -16.27 -21.18 3.72
C ASN A 3 -15.34 -20.15 3.11
N PHE A 4 -15.05 -19.11 3.86
CA PHE A 4 -14.06 -18.13 3.45
C PHE A 4 -12.65 -18.73 3.64
N ASP A 5 -11.84 -18.66 2.59
CA ASP A 5 -10.47 -19.13 2.64
C ASP A 5 -9.55 -17.93 2.87
N HIS A 6 -9.15 -17.74 4.12
CA HIS A 6 -8.27 -16.63 4.49
C HIS A 6 -6.90 -16.70 3.82
N GLU A 7 -6.49 -17.87 3.33
CA GLU A 7 -5.22 -18.01 2.62
C GLU A 7 -5.22 -17.33 1.27
N GLN A 8 -6.41 -16.99 0.75
CA GLN A 8 -6.53 -16.23 -0.49
C GLN A 8 -6.30 -14.74 -0.28
N LEU A 9 -6.24 -14.28 0.96
CA LEU A 9 -5.89 -12.89 1.25
C LEU A 9 -4.42 -12.67 0.95
N ASP A 10 -4.12 -11.59 0.26
CA ASP A 10 -2.75 -11.23 -0.09
C ASP A 10 -1.94 -10.92 1.18
N GLU A 11 -0.95 -11.74 1.48
CA GLU A 11 -0.12 -11.58 2.67
C GLU A 11 0.65 -10.27 2.68
N ILE A 12 1.03 -9.76 1.52
CA ILE A 12 1.77 -8.50 1.42
C ILE A 12 0.85 -7.35 1.83
N ILE A 13 -0.40 -7.36 1.38
CA ILE A 13 -1.36 -6.30 1.70
C ILE A 13 -1.97 -6.51 3.09
N HIS A 14 -2.09 -7.76 3.53
CA HIS A 14 -2.76 -8.09 4.80
C HIS A 14 -1.90 -7.70 6.01
N SER A 15 -1.74 -6.41 6.17
CA SER A 15 -1.01 -5.78 7.25
C SER A 15 -1.68 -4.42 7.46
N ARG A 16 -1.93 -4.07 8.70
CA ARG A 16 -2.61 -2.83 9.02
C ARG A 16 -1.96 -1.61 8.34
N ILE A 17 -0.66 -1.50 8.44
CA ILE A 17 0.06 -0.36 7.87
C ILE A 17 0.13 -0.46 6.34
N ARG A 18 0.44 -1.63 5.79
CA ARG A 18 0.53 -1.78 4.35
C ARG A 18 -0.82 -1.60 3.67
N LEU A 19 -1.88 -2.11 4.29
CA LEU A 19 -3.24 -1.88 3.76
C LEU A 19 -3.56 -0.38 3.75
N ALA A 20 -3.22 0.34 4.82
CA ALA A 20 -3.45 1.78 4.89
C ALA A 20 -2.66 2.53 3.81
N ILE A 21 -1.40 2.14 3.57
CA ILE A 21 -0.59 2.73 2.51
C ILE A 21 -1.26 2.53 1.15
N MET A 22 -1.67 1.28 0.85
CA MET A 22 -2.32 0.96 -0.41
C MET A 22 -3.61 1.77 -0.59
N ALA A 23 -4.40 1.90 0.47
CA ALA A 23 -5.65 2.65 0.43
C ALA A 23 -5.41 4.14 0.12
N VAL A 24 -4.41 4.74 0.75
CA VAL A 24 -4.08 6.14 0.48
C VAL A 24 -3.60 6.31 -0.96
N LEU A 25 -2.68 5.45 -1.40
CA LEU A 25 -2.14 5.53 -2.75
C LEU A 25 -3.17 5.23 -3.84
N ALA A 26 -4.25 4.52 -3.51
CA ALA A 26 -5.33 4.27 -4.45
C ALA A 26 -6.13 5.53 -4.77
N THR A 27 -6.04 6.57 -3.95
CA THR A 27 -6.82 7.79 -4.11
C THR A 27 -6.03 8.98 -4.67
N VAL A 28 -4.73 8.80 -4.90
CA VAL A 28 -3.86 9.86 -5.42
C VAL A 28 -3.01 9.33 -6.56
N ASP A 29 -2.48 10.23 -7.37
CA ASP A 29 -1.56 9.83 -8.45
C ASP A 29 -0.21 9.42 -7.87
N GLU A 30 0.27 10.19 -6.91
CA GLU A 30 1.48 9.87 -6.16
C GLU A 30 1.46 10.63 -4.83
N ALA A 31 2.28 10.18 -3.89
CA ALA A 31 2.36 10.81 -2.57
C ALA A 31 3.78 10.82 -2.06
N GLU A 32 4.15 11.91 -1.39
CA GLU A 32 5.44 12.02 -0.74
C GLU A 32 5.47 11.19 0.55
N PHE A 33 6.67 10.83 0.97
CA PHE A 33 6.88 10.06 2.20
C PHE A 33 6.20 10.72 3.41
N THR A 34 6.36 12.03 3.59
CA THR A 34 5.79 12.75 4.72
C THR A 34 4.26 12.73 4.70
N TYR A 35 3.67 12.85 3.51
CA TYR A 35 2.22 12.77 3.36
C TYR A 35 1.70 11.41 3.79
N LEU A 36 2.36 10.34 3.33
CA LEU A 36 2.00 8.98 3.71
C LEU A 36 2.15 8.75 5.21
N ARG A 37 3.25 9.24 5.79
CA ARG A 37 3.49 9.09 7.22
C ARG A 37 2.35 9.68 8.04
N GLU A 38 1.90 10.87 7.68
CA GLU A 38 0.80 11.54 8.39
C GLU A 38 -0.52 10.83 8.20
N LYS A 39 -0.84 10.46 6.95
CA LYS A 39 -2.12 9.82 6.63
C LYS A 39 -2.24 8.43 7.23
N VAL A 40 -1.15 7.70 7.27
CA VAL A 40 -1.12 6.34 7.82
C VAL A 40 -0.91 6.35 9.33
N ASN A 41 -0.46 7.48 9.87
CA ASN A 41 -0.14 7.64 11.29
C ASN A 41 0.89 6.61 11.77
N ALA A 42 2.02 6.58 11.06
CA ALA A 42 3.11 5.66 11.36
C ALA A 42 4.37 6.44 11.68
N THR A 43 5.33 5.78 12.31
CA THR A 43 6.67 6.35 12.50
C THR A 43 7.44 6.25 11.20
N ASP A 44 8.51 7.05 11.06
CA ASP A 44 9.38 7.00 9.88
C ASP A 44 9.91 5.58 9.65
N GLY A 45 10.38 4.94 10.72
CA GLY A 45 10.95 3.60 10.64
C GLY A 45 9.92 2.56 10.21
N ASN A 46 8.74 2.58 10.80
CA ASN A 46 7.68 1.63 10.44
C ASN A 46 7.22 1.85 8.99
N LEU A 47 7.04 3.11 8.60
CA LEU A 47 6.63 3.42 7.24
C LEU A 47 7.68 2.93 6.23
N SER A 48 8.96 3.20 6.50
CA SER A 48 10.05 2.79 5.60
C SER A 48 10.09 1.28 5.41
N VAL A 49 9.96 0.51 6.49
CA VAL A 49 9.97 -0.95 6.42
C VAL A 49 8.81 -1.47 5.55
N HIS A 50 7.62 -0.93 5.77
CA HIS A 50 6.44 -1.40 5.05
C HIS A 50 6.43 -0.94 3.59
N LEU A 51 6.89 0.27 3.30
CA LEU A 51 7.05 0.73 1.92
C LEU A 51 8.03 -0.15 1.16
N LYS A 52 9.13 -0.53 1.80
CA LYS A 52 10.12 -1.41 1.16
C LYS A 52 9.52 -2.75 0.80
N LYS A 53 8.71 -3.34 1.68
CA LYS A 53 8.03 -4.60 1.38
C LYS A 53 7.09 -4.48 0.20
N LEU A 54 6.37 -3.36 0.10
CA LEU A 54 5.48 -3.11 -1.03
C LEU A 54 6.25 -2.90 -2.33
N GLU A 55 7.42 -2.25 -2.26
CA GLU A 55 8.29 -2.08 -3.42
C GLU A 55 8.85 -3.43 -3.88
N GLU A 56 9.28 -4.26 -2.95
CA GLU A 56 9.82 -5.59 -3.27
C GLU A 56 8.78 -6.49 -3.91
N ALA A 57 7.53 -6.33 -3.51
CA ALA A 57 6.40 -7.05 -4.11
C ALA A 57 5.97 -6.46 -5.46
N LYS A 58 6.57 -5.34 -5.89
CA LYS A 58 6.23 -4.63 -7.12
C LYS A 58 4.85 -3.98 -7.09
N TYR A 59 4.29 -3.77 -5.91
CA TYR A 59 2.98 -3.12 -5.76
C TYR A 59 3.08 -1.60 -5.72
N VAL A 60 4.22 -1.09 -5.31
CA VAL A 60 4.48 0.35 -5.18
C VAL A 60 5.77 0.69 -5.89
N GLY A 61 5.76 1.78 -6.63
CA GLY A 61 6.95 2.34 -7.24
C GLY A 61 7.39 3.57 -6.48
N VAL A 62 8.68 3.86 -6.50
CA VAL A 62 9.23 5.05 -5.86
C VAL A 62 10.06 5.83 -6.89
N LYS A 63 9.89 7.13 -6.87
CA LYS A 63 10.67 8.06 -7.68
C LYS A 63 11.34 9.04 -6.74
N LYS A 64 12.66 9.12 -6.80
CA LYS A 64 13.43 10.04 -5.97
C LYS A 64 13.81 11.27 -6.78
N SER A 65 13.66 12.42 -6.16
CA SER A 65 14.02 13.70 -6.78
C SER A 65 14.62 14.62 -5.72
N PHE A 66 15.04 15.79 -6.14
CA PHE A 66 15.60 16.80 -5.24
C PHE A 66 14.82 18.10 -5.41
N VAL A 67 14.44 18.69 -4.29
CA VAL A 67 13.85 20.03 -4.27
C VAL A 67 14.68 20.85 -3.31
N SER A 68 15.28 21.92 -3.81
CA SER A 68 16.18 22.78 -3.01
C SER A 68 17.25 21.97 -2.29
N ARG A 69 17.88 21.03 -3.00
CA ARG A 69 18.93 20.12 -2.51
C ARG A 69 18.48 19.12 -1.47
N LYS A 70 17.18 19.02 -1.21
CA LYS A 70 16.62 18.02 -0.30
C LYS A 70 16.09 16.84 -1.11
N PRO A 71 16.43 15.60 -0.73
CA PRO A 71 15.87 14.44 -1.40
C PRO A 71 14.42 14.28 -1.01
N ILE A 72 13.59 14.02 -2.02
CA ILE A 72 12.15 13.77 -1.82
C ILE A 72 11.80 12.49 -2.56
N SER A 73 11.09 11.60 -1.87
CA SER A 73 10.60 10.36 -2.46
C SER A 73 9.11 10.47 -2.73
N HIS A 74 8.71 10.11 -3.95
CA HIS A 74 7.32 10.05 -4.34
C HIS A 74 6.95 8.60 -4.60
N TYR A 75 5.85 8.16 -4.03
CA TYR A 75 5.37 6.79 -4.12
C TYR A 75 4.05 6.73 -4.87
N LYS A 76 3.86 5.69 -5.65
CA LYS A 76 2.59 5.47 -6.34
C LYS A 76 2.31 3.98 -6.48
N LEU A 77 1.04 3.62 -6.66
CA LEU A 77 0.69 2.25 -6.98
C LEU A 77 1.15 1.94 -8.39
N THR A 78 1.69 0.74 -8.57
CA THR A 78 1.92 0.19 -9.89
C THR A 78 0.59 -0.40 -10.40
N ALA A 79 0.55 -0.76 -11.68
CA ALA A 79 -0.62 -1.47 -12.22
C ALA A 79 -0.85 -2.78 -11.47
N ALA A 80 0.22 -3.50 -11.14
CA ALA A 80 0.13 -4.73 -10.36
C ALA A 80 -0.39 -4.46 -8.94
N GLY A 81 0.07 -3.38 -8.31
CA GLY A 81 -0.40 -3.00 -6.97
C GLY A 81 -1.87 -2.64 -6.95
N ARG A 82 -2.34 -1.89 -7.93
CA ARG A 82 -3.75 -1.54 -8.04
C ARG A 82 -4.62 -2.78 -8.21
N LYS A 83 -4.19 -3.68 -9.08
CA LYS A 83 -4.91 -4.92 -9.32
C LYS A 83 -4.95 -5.80 -8.06
N ALA A 84 -3.82 -5.90 -7.36
CA ALA A 84 -3.75 -6.67 -6.12
C ALA A 84 -4.63 -6.07 -5.04
N PHE A 85 -4.68 -4.74 -4.95
CA PHE A 85 -5.51 -4.06 -3.98
C PHE A 85 -7.00 -4.30 -4.25
N GLU A 86 -7.40 -4.20 -5.51
CA GLU A 86 -8.79 -4.46 -5.90
C GLU A 86 -9.19 -5.89 -5.56
N ALA A 87 -8.31 -6.86 -5.84
CA ALA A 87 -8.56 -8.27 -5.51
C ALA A 87 -8.68 -8.48 -3.99
N TYR A 88 -7.85 -7.78 -3.22
CA TYR A 88 -7.87 -7.85 -1.77
C TYR A 88 -9.21 -7.34 -1.22
N ILE A 89 -9.66 -6.18 -1.71
CA ILE A 89 -10.93 -5.59 -1.29
C ILE A 89 -12.09 -6.52 -1.66
N ASP A 90 -12.05 -7.10 -2.84
CA ASP A 90 -13.08 -8.04 -3.30
C ASP A 90 -13.15 -9.27 -2.38
N SER A 91 -12.00 -9.79 -1.97
CA SER A 91 -11.94 -10.92 -1.03
C SER A 91 -12.54 -10.56 0.32
N LEU A 92 -12.27 -9.34 0.81
CA LEU A 92 -12.86 -8.88 2.07
C LEU A 92 -14.38 -8.75 1.96
N GLU A 93 -14.88 -8.26 0.83
CA GLU A 93 -16.32 -8.14 0.62
C GLU A 93 -17.01 -9.50 0.67
N HIS A 94 -16.36 -10.52 0.12
CA HIS A 94 -16.90 -11.89 0.19
C HIS A 94 -16.95 -12.41 1.62
N LEU A 95 -16.09 -11.94 2.49
CA LEU A 95 -16.09 -12.31 3.90
C LEU A 95 -17.29 -11.69 4.63
N ILE A 96 -17.61 -10.43 4.33
CA ILE A 96 -18.69 -9.71 5.00
C ILE A 96 -20.05 -9.92 4.35
N LYS A 97 -20.06 -10.27 3.07
CA LYS A 97 -21.29 -10.50 2.30
C LYS A 97 -21.24 -11.88 1.64
N PRO A 98 -21.35 -12.93 2.44
CA PRO A 98 -21.29 -14.30 1.91
C PRO A 98 -22.44 -14.63 1.00
#